data_46e704cc133ec29bfb00e63b642ab849
#
_entry.id   46e704cc133ec29bfb00e63b642ab849
#
_cell.length_a   1.000
_cell.length_b   1.000
_cell.length_c   1.000
_cell.angle_alpha   90.00
_cell.angle_beta   90.00
_cell.angle_gamma   90.00
#
_symmetry.space_group_name_H-M   'P 1'
#
loop_
_entity.id
_entity.type
_entity.pdbx_description
1 polymer ?
#
loop_
_entity_poly.entity_id
_entity_poly.type
_entity_poly.pdbx_seq_one_letter_code
_entity_poly.pdbx_strand_id
1 'polypeptide(L)'
;MNTPNARAAQQAQVLKLLGLPHAWAGRESYTLLDLDDDDGLRFVTLWSQWRSDPRRCARLHVVLVVQALSLASTLQDRLLGVLSEQDHALAEQLVKQWPLNLPGVHRLEFEALNVTLTLAVGPAHVMLSRLTLAAEAVILSEAQFADPALGQGIGAVGLGRLMKAETVLLACATRATWPAWFETSLVVYEQATYRLEAGLKRLEPTTPAFLLRARVSPRALARDGTDVSRHTPTALRHLVVVGGGLAGLHVAQALALRGWRVTVLEASRSQAEPRSGHLAAALTPVVSRQDDQYARLSRAGFLRAEARWAQVSDAIVTPCGALQLQRTSGRIVDLKRIAEGLGFSEQFMRSVDAAQASELAGMALTRGGLYFPTARRVQPKPLLDKLAEAEGITCLSAQAARIERGLTNWRVFDQAGSVLTEAPQVVLAAGMATQQLLAASGLLAIGSRLASMYGLGGELTYVDQTLLAGGPRCTVSGDGYVLPAVQGQCVVGGSYLNEAASPEAVALARQENLERCAQLLNISLPRSACAQSTLKGWGGQRAVVPDRFPVVGPVAGSAGLWVATGFASRGLSWASLVGDLIAAALMNEPLPLENDIIAKISKN
;
A
#
# COMPACT_ATOMS: atom_id res chain seq x y z
N MET A 1 -12.67 7.08 -38.74
CA MET A 1 -12.96 5.86 -37.98
C MET A 1 -11.69 5.05 -37.82
N ASN A 2 -11.10 5.01 -36.61
CA ASN A 2 -9.94 4.14 -36.35
C ASN A 2 -10.47 2.71 -36.21
N THR A 3 -10.19 1.86 -37.20
CA THR A 3 -10.57 0.44 -37.12
C THR A 3 -9.78 -0.24 -35.97
N PRO A 4 -10.34 -1.26 -35.29
CA PRO A 4 -9.63 -2.04 -34.27
C PRO A 4 -8.23 -2.47 -34.71
N ASN A 5 -8.09 -2.90 -35.94
CA ASN A 5 -6.80 -3.30 -36.55
C ASN A 5 -5.74 -2.17 -36.58
N ALA A 6 -6.16 -0.90 -36.76
CA ALA A 6 -5.20 0.23 -36.82
C ALA A 6 -4.60 0.52 -35.43
N ARG A 7 -5.38 0.42 -34.35
CA ARG A 7 -4.88 0.60 -33.00
C ARG A 7 -3.95 -0.53 -32.56
N ALA A 8 -4.28 -1.78 -32.88
CA ALA A 8 -3.40 -2.92 -32.61
C ALA A 8 -2.06 -2.79 -33.34
N ALA A 9 -2.08 -2.38 -34.63
CA ALA A 9 -0.87 -2.14 -35.40
C ALA A 9 0.01 -1.01 -34.81
N GLN A 10 -0.61 0.06 -34.31
CA GLN A 10 0.09 1.15 -33.62
C GLN A 10 0.79 0.65 -32.35
N GLN A 11 0.12 -0.16 -31.51
CA GLN A 11 0.74 -0.73 -30.32
C GLN A 11 1.93 -1.64 -30.69
N ALA A 12 1.79 -2.48 -31.70
CA ALA A 12 2.88 -3.33 -32.18
C ALA A 12 4.10 -2.50 -32.65
N GLN A 13 3.88 -1.37 -33.31
CA GLN A 13 4.94 -0.45 -33.73
C GLN A 13 5.63 0.20 -32.51
N VAL A 14 4.86 0.66 -31.51
CA VAL A 14 5.39 1.22 -30.25
C VAL A 14 6.28 0.19 -29.55
N LEU A 15 5.81 -1.05 -29.39
CA LEU A 15 6.58 -2.11 -28.73
C LEU A 15 7.89 -2.43 -29.49
N LYS A 16 7.85 -2.47 -30.81
CA LYS A 16 9.03 -2.66 -31.65
C LYS A 16 10.04 -1.52 -31.46
N LEU A 17 9.59 -0.27 -31.39
CA LEU A 17 10.46 0.89 -31.18
C LEU A 17 11.06 0.94 -29.77
N LEU A 18 10.41 0.35 -28.76
CA LEU A 18 10.99 0.12 -27.44
C LEU A 18 12.07 -0.99 -27.45
N GLY A 19 12.24 -1.68 -28.59
CA GLY A 19 13.19 -2.79 -28.74
C GLY A 19 12.67 -4.13 -28.20
N LEU A 20 11.37 -4.22 -27.91
CA LEU A 20 10.76 -5.47 -27.44
C LEU A 20 10.57 -6.47 -28.60
N PRO A 21 10.73 -7.77 -28.34
CA PRO A 21 11.00 -8.42 -27.04
C PRO A 21 12.48 -8.49 -26.64
N HIS A 22 13.43 -8.06 -27.47
CA HIS A 22 14.86 -8.19 -27.18
C HIS A 22 15.29 -7.40 -25.93
N ALA A 23 14.69 -6.25 -25.68
CA ALA A 23 15.07 -5.37 -24.57
C ALA A 23 14.86 -5.99 -23.18
N TRP A 24 13.94 -6.94 -23.02
CA TRP A 24 13.70 -7.63 -21.75
C TRP A 24 14.28 -9.05 -21.68
N ALA A 25 14.82 -9.58 -22.79
CA ALA A 25 15.22 -10.99 -22.89
C ALA A 25 16.25 -11.38 -21.82
N GLY A 26 15.91 -12.38 -21.01
CA GLY A 26 16.78 -12.94 -19.96
C GLY A 26 17.05 -12.02 -18.77
N ARG A 27 16.38 -10.89 -18.66
CA ARG A 27 16.50 -9.97 -17.51
C ARG A 27 15.71 -10.47 -16.31
N GLU A 28 16.15 -10.12 -15.11
CA GLU A 28 15.38 -10.36 -13.88
C GLU A 28 14.11 -9.49 -13.87
N SER A 29 14.20 -8.23 -14.25
CA SER A 29 13.06 -7.33 -14.35
C SER A 29 13.16 -6.39 -15.55
N TYR A 30 12.01 -5.88 -15.99
CA TYR A 30 11.89 -4.80 -16.96
C TYR A 30 10.80 -3.83 -16.51
N THR A 31 11.14 -2.54 -16.43
CA THR A 31 10.22 -1.48 -15.98
C THR A 31 9.96 -0.50 -17.12
N LEU A 32 8.68 -0.34 -17.48
CA LEU A 32 8.19 0.67 -18.40
C LEU A 32 7.46 1.77 -17.61
N LEU A 33 7.87 3.03 -17.80
CA LEU A 33 7.13 4.21 -17.37
C LEU A 33 6.35 4.76 -18.56
N ASP A 34 5.04 4.78 -18.45
CA ASP A 34 4.13 5.21 -19.52
C ASP A 34 3.32 6.42 -19.09
N LEU A 35 3.47 7.53 -19.80
CA LEU A 35 2.72 8.77 -19.59
C LEU A 35 1.70 9.00 -20.73
N ASP A 36 1.55 8.04 -21.64
CA ASP A 36 0.57 8.10 -22.71
C ASP A 36 -0.65 7.27 -22.31
N ASP A 37 -1.67 7.96 -21.79
CA ASP A 37 -2.91 7.34 -21.36
C ASP A 37 -3.66 6.73 -22.55
N ASP A 38 -3.52 5.43 -22.73
CA ASP A 38 -4.21 4.63 -23.75
C ASP A 38 -5.30 3.72 -23.17
N ASP A 39 -5.79 4.04 -21.97
CA ASP A 39 -6.81 3.27 -21.27
C ASP A 39 -6.38 1.80 -21.00
N GLY A 40 -5.09 1.57 -20.74
CA GLY A 40 -4.55 0.24 -20.41
C GLY A 40 -4.40 -0.72 -21.59
N LEU A 41 -4.70 -0.31 -22.82
CA LEU A 41 -4.58 -1.14 -24.03
C LEU A 41 -3.13 -1.62 -24.23
N ARG A 42 -2.16 -0.72 -24.09
CA ARG A 42 -0.73 -1.04 -24.21
C ARG A 42 -0.27 -2.01 -23.12
N PHE A 43 -0.79 -1.83 -21.91
CA PHE A 43 -0.48 -2.75 -20.82
C PHE A 43 -0.94 -4.18 -21.14
N VAL A 44 -2.19 -4.37 -21.61
CA VAL A 44 -2.70 -5.70 -21.97
C VAL A 44 -1.90 -6.29 -23.13
N THR A 45 -1.57 -5.49 -24.14
CA THR A 45 -0.76 -5.93 -25.28
C THR A 45 0.65 -6.35 -24.84
N LEU A 46 1.30 -5.58 -23.94
CA LEU A 46 2.61 -5.93 -23.37
C LEU A 46 2.53 -7.22 -22.55
N TRP A 47 1.49 -7.36 -21.73
CA TRP A 47 1.28 -8.54 -20.92
C TRP A 47 1.08 -9.80 -21.78
N SER A 48 0.28 -9.71 -22.82
CA SER A 48 0.08 -10.80 -23.80
C SER A 48 1.40 -11.20 -24.46
N GLN A 49 2.19 -10.22 -24.92
CA GLN A 49 3.51 -10.46 -25.50
C GLN A 49 4.48 -11.08 -24.47
N TRP A 50 4.47 -10.60 -23.24
CA TRP A 50 5.29 -11.17 -22.16
C TRP A 50 4.94 -12.64 -21.91
N ARG A 51 3.65 -13.00 -21.87
CA ARG A 51 3.20 -14.39 -21.68
C ARG A 51 3.69 -15.32 -22.79
N SER A 52 3.68 -14.85 -24.02
CA SER A 52 4.04 -15.64 -25.20
C SER A 52 5.54 -15.74 -25.47
N ASP A 53 6.37 -14.87 -24.89
CA ASP A 53 7.82 -14.87 -25.14
C ASP A 53 8.56 -15.82 -24.18
N PRO A 54 9.19 -16.92 -24.66
CA PRO A 54 9.95 -17.83 -23.81
C PRO A 54 11.22 -17.20 -23.22
N ARG A 55 11.71 -16.10 -23.77
CA ARG A 55 12.89 -15.36 -23.29
C ARG A 55 12.53 -14.12 -22.49
N ARG A 56 11.26 -13.97 -22.09
CA ARG A 56 10.76 -12.83 -21.31
C ARG A 56 11.58 -12.58 -20.05
N CYS A 57 11.56 -11.36 -19.54
CA CYS A 57 12.08 -11.07 -18.21
C CYS A 57 11.27 -11.82 -17.14
N ALA A 58 11.88 -12.12 -16.00
CA ALA A 58 11.17 -12.79 -14.92
C ALA A 58 10.04 -11.93 -14.35
N ARG A 59 10.21 -10.60 -14.33
CA ARG A 59 9.22 -9.65 -13.82
C ARG A 59 9.03 -8.46 -14.75
N LEU A 60 7.78 -8.18 -15.12
CA LEU A 60 7.38 -7.03 -15.89
C LEU A 60 6.68 -6.01 -14.99
N HIS A 61 7.21 -4.80 -14.92
CA HIS A 61 6.62 -3.68 -14.21
C HIS A 61 6.21 -2.59 -15.19
N VAL A 62 4.92 -2.25 -15.21
CA VAL A 62 4.42 -1.10 -15.97
C VAL A 62 3.91 -0.06 -14.98
N VAL A 63 4.37 1.16 -15.11
CA VAL A 63 3.91 2.30 -14.31
C VAL A 63 3.22 3.28 -15.25
N LEU A 64 1.92 3.42 -15.11
CA LEU A 64 1.09 4.30 -15.91
C LEU A 64 0.75 5.56 -15.12
N VAL A 65 1.10 6.73 -15.64
CA VAL A 65 0.76 8.03 -15.04
C VAL A 65 -0.44 8.61 -15.76
N VAL A 66 -1.56 8.76 -15.03
CA VAL A 66 -2.84 9.23 -15.57
C VAL A 66 -3.43 10.34 -14.72
N GLN A 67 -4.13 11.28 -15.35
CA GLN A 67 -4.82 12.35 -14.64
C GLN A 67 -5.98 11.82 -13.80
N ALA A 68 -6.75 10.88 -14.32
CA ALA A 68 -7.90 10.25 -13.69
C ALA A 68 -8.15 8.88 -14.32
N LEU A 69 -8.81 7.99 -13.60
CA LEU A 69 -9.19 6.68 -14.08
C LEU A 69 -10.62 6.68 -14.65
N SER A 70 -10.82 5.99 -15.76
CA SER A 70 -12.15 5.69 -16.29
C SER A 70 -12.89 4.69 -15.38
N LEU A 71 -14.21 4.60 -15.51
CA LEU A 71 -14.99 3.55 -14.86
C LEU A 71 -14.58 2.17 -15.43
N ALA A 72 -14.61 1.16 -14.58
CA ALA A 72 -14.26 -0.22 -14.96
C ALA A 72 -15.11 -0.73 -16.14
N SER A 73 -16.41 -0.40 -16.20
CA SER A 73 -17.30 -0.76 -17.33
C SER A 73 -16.86 -0.08 -18.63
N THR A 74 -16.54 1.22 -18.58
CA THR A 74 -16.03 1.97 -19.75
C THR A 74 -14.71 1.40 -20.24
N LEU A 75 -13.81 1.03 -19.31
CA LEU A 75 -12.54 0.38 -19.64
C LEU A 75 -12.79 -0.96 -20.35
N GLN A 76 -13.70 -1.77 -19.81
CA GLN A 76 -14.07 -3.07 -20.40
C GLN A 76 -14.54 -2.93 -21.83
N ASP A 77 -15.51 -2.06 -22.09
CA ASP A 77 -16.08 -1.85 -23.43
C ASP A 77 -14.99 -1.42 -24.43
N ARG A 78 -14.09 -0.54 -24.01
CA ARG A 78 -12.98 -0.07 -24.86
C ARG A 78 -11.97 -1.17 -25.18
N LEU A 79 -11.56 -1.95 -24.17
CA LEU A 79 -10.58 -3.02 -24.36
C LEU A 79 -11.14 -4.13 -25.24
N LEU A 80 -12.35 -4.62 -24.95
CA LEU A 80 -12.98 -5.67 -25.73
C LEU A 80 -13.29 -5.24 -27.17
N GLY A 81 -13.53 -3.95 -27.41
CA GLY A 81 -13.75 -3.39 -28.74
C GLY A 81 -12.49 -3.27 -29.62
N VAL A 82 -11.28 -3.46 -29.05
CA VAL A 82 -10.01 -3.24 -29.77
C VAL A 82 -9.08 -4.46 -29.74
N LEU A 83 -9.07 -5.20 -28.64
CA LEU A 83 -8.22 -6.38 -28.45
C LEU A 83 -8.72 -7.58 -29.27
N SER A 84 -7.81 -8.48 -29.59
CA SER A 84 -8.15 -9.79 -30.14
C SER A 84 -8.84 -10.68 -29.10
N GLU A 85 -9.68 -11.63 -29.54
CA GLU A 85 -10.39 -12.54 -28.64
C GLU A 85 -9.46 -13.30 -27.68
N GLN A 86 -8.25 -13.65 -28.12
CA GLN A 86 -7.24 -14.31 -27.30
C GLN A 86 -6.78 -13.46 -26.08
N ASP A 87 -6.91 -12.13 -26.15
CA ASP A 87 -6.48 -11.20 -25.12
C ASP A 87 -7.65 -10.74 -24.22
N HIS A 88 -8.90 -11.12 -24.55
CA HIS A 88 -10.08 -10.73 -23.77
C HIS A 88 -9.98 -11.21 -22.32
N ALA A 89 -9.45 -12.43 -22.07
CA ALA A 89 -9.27 -12.95 -20.71
C ALA A 89 -8.29 -12.12 -19.87
N LEU A 90 -7.29 -11.48 -20.49
CA LEU A 90 -6.36 -10.57 -19.81
C LEU A 90 -7.04 -9.23 -19.51
N ALA A 91 -7.84 -8.72 -20.45
CA ALA A 91 -8.64 -7.52 -20.25
C ALA A 91 -9.62 -7.69 -19.08
N GLU A 92 -10.31 -8.82 -19.00
CA GLU A 92 -11.23 -9.14 -17.89
C GLU A 92 -10.50 -9.20 -16.54
N GLN A 93 -9.30 -9.78 -16.48
CA GLN A 93 -8.48 -9.80 -15.27
C GLN A 93 -8.06 -8.39 -14.86
N LEU A 94 -7.71 -7.51 -15.82
CA LEU A 94 -7.39 -6.12 -15.56
C LEU A 94 -8.61 -5.38 -14.99
N VAL A 95 -9.76 -5.48 -15.65
CA VAL A 95 -11.02 -4.84 -15.26
C VAL A 95 -11.45 -5.27 -13.85
N LYS A 96 -11.32 -6.55 -13.52
CA LYS A 96 -11.65 -7.08 -12.19
C LYS A 96 -10.85 -6.45 -11.06
N GLN A 97 -9.60 -6.04 -11.32
CA GLN A 97 -8.74 -5.37 -10.35
C GLN A 97 -8.74 -3.84 -10.49
N TRP A 98 -9.46 -3.28 -11.50
CA TRP A 98 -9.40 -1.85 -11.77
C TRP A 98 -9.89 -1.03 -10.58
N PRO A 99 -9.06 -0.09 -10.06
CA PRO A 99 -9.40 0.62 -8.84
C PRO A 99 -10.40 1.74 -9.09
N LEU A 100 -11.00 2.22 -8.02
CA LEU A 100 -11.76 3.47 -8.04
C LEU A 100 -10.85 4.65 -8.41
N ASN A 101 -11.44 5.66 -9.06
CA ASN A 101 -10.72 6.90 -9.39
C ASN A 101 -10.41 7.71 -8.10
N LEU A 102 -9.31 7.37 -7.47
CA LEU A 102 -8.79 8.02 -6.26
C LEU A 102 -7.35 8.47 -6.52
N PRO A 103 -6.95 9.68 -6.09
CA PRO A 103 -5.58 10.15 -6.28
C PRO A 103 -4.58 9.31 -5.48
N GLY A 104 -3.37 9.12 -6.04
CA GLY A 104 -2.28 8.39 -5.40
C GLY A 104 -1.75 7.23 -6.24
N VAL A 105 -1.04 6.31 -5.59
CA VAL A 105 -0.42 5.16 -6.24
C VAL A 105 -1.22 3.89 -5.95
N HIS A 106 -1.68 3.22 -7.02
CA HIS A 106 -2.42 1.95 -6.94
C HIS A 106 -1.62 0.85 -7.64
N ARG A 107 -1.46 -0.31 -7.01
CA ARG A 107 -0.75 -1.45 -7.59
C ARG A 107 -1.68 -2.63 -7.82
N LEU A 108 -1.72 -3.08 -9.07
CA LEU A 108 -2.40 -4.28 -9.53
C LEU A 108 -1.35 -5.36 -9.82
N GLU A 109 -1.70 -6.61 -9.56
CA GLU A 109 -0.76 -7.73 -9.62
C GLU A 109 -1.36 -8.90 -10.39
N PHE A 110 -0.57 -9.42 -11.32
CA PHE A 110 -0.95 -10.50 -12.23
C PHE A 110 0.16 -11.54 -12.30
N GLU A 111 -0.13 -12.74 -12.84
CA GLU A 111 0.84 -13.82 -13.05
C GLU A 111 1.66 -14.13 -11.79
N ALA A 112 0.98 -14.28 -10.64
CA ALA A 112 1.63 -14.50 -9.34
C ALA A 112 2.71 -13.43 -9.04
N LEU A 113 2.40 -12.14 -9.25
CA LEU A 113 3.26 -10.96 -9.09
C LEU A 113 4.39 -10.82 -10.14
N ASN A 114 4.46 -11.68 -11.15
CA ASN A 114 5.46 -11.52 -12.20
C ASN A 114 5.11 -10.39 -13.19
N VAL A 115 3.85 -9.99 -13.25
CA VAL A 115 3.40 -8.81 -14.00
C VAL A 115 2.71 -7.86 -13.05
N THR A 116 3.13 -6.60 -13.00
CA THR A 116 2.51 -5.57 -12.18
C THR A 116 2.17 -4.34 -12.99
N LEU A 117 1.00 -3.77 -12.74
CA LEU A 117 0.60 -2.44 -13.20
C LEU A 117 0.51 -1.52 -12.00
N THR A 118 1.29 -0.45 -12.01
CA THR A 118 1.19 0.63 -11.02
C THR A 118 0.53 1.83 -11.68
N LEU A 119 -0.64 2.23 -11.18
CA LEU A 119 -1.36 3.41 -11.64
C LEU A 119 -1.03 4.58 -10.72
N ALA A 120 -0.41 5.61 -11.25
CA ALA A 120 -0.10 6.86 -10.56
C ALA A 120 -1.14 7.92 -10.99
N VAL A 121 -2.15 8.12 -10.15
CA VAL A 121 -3.34 8.92 -10.46
C VAL A 121 -3.18 10.34 -9.95
N GLY A 122 -3.15 11.30 -10.85
CA GLY A 122 -3.01 12.73 -10.59
C GLY A 122 -2.23 13.48 -11.67
N PRO A 123 -1.99 14.79 -11.50
CA PRO A 123 -1.23 15.58 -12.47
C PRO A 123 0.17 15.02 -12.69
N ALA A 124 0.59 14.84 -13.95
CA ALA A 124 1.83 14.15 -14.31
C ALA A 124 3.07 14.75 -13.61
N HIS A 125 3.22 16.08 -13.59
CA HIS A 125 4.36 16.75 -12.94
C HIS A 125 4.41 16.49 -11.42
N VAL A 126 3.24 16.34 -10.77
CA VAL A 126 3.15 15.98 -9.34
C VAL A 126 3.52 14.51 -9.14
N MET A 127 2.93 13.61 -9.93
CA MET A 127 3.18 12.18 -9.77
C MET A 127 4.62 11.80 -10.10
N LEU A 128 5.23 12.37 -11.13
CA LEU A 128 6.65 12.14 -11.45
C LEU A 128 7.58 12.53 -10.29
N SER A 129 7.27 13.58 -9.53
CA SER A 129 8.03 13.94 -8.34
C SER A 129 7.83 12.98 -7.16
N ARG A 130 6.70 12.27 -7.14
CA ARG A 130 6.29 11.36 -6.04
C ARG A 130 6.62 9.89 -6.29
N LEU A 131 6.88 9.48 -7.52
CA LEU A 131 7.23 8.10 -7.84
C LEU A 131 8.67 7.78 -7.46
N THR A 132 8.93 6.50 -7.17
CA THR A 132 10.28 5.93 -7.00
C THR A 132 10.36 4.65 -7.81
N LEU A 133 11.14 4.68 -8.87
CA LEU A 133 11.40 3.57 -9.79
C LEU A 133 12.69 3.84 -10.60
N ALA A 134 13.09 2.85 -11.39
CA ALA A 134 14.19 3.00 -12.34
C ALA A 134 13.77 2.35 -13.67
N ALA A 135 13.29 3.16 -14.62
CA ALA A 135 12.74 2.70 -15.89
C ALA A 135 13.82 2.33 -16.91
N GLU A 136 13.60 1.22 -17.62
CA GLU A 136 14.33 0.86 -18.84
C GLU A 136 13.75 1.55 -20.09
N ALA A 137 12.46 1.86 -20.06
CA ALA A 137 11.79 2.57 -21.13
C ALA A 137 10.80 3.60 -20.58
N VAL A 138 10.64 4.70 -21.31
CA VAL A 138 9.67 5.77 -21.01
C VAL A 138 8.90 6.11 -22.27
N ILE A 139 7.59 6.24 -22.15
CA ILE A 139 6.69 6.73 -23.21
C ILE A 139 6.09 8.06 -22.77
N LEU A 140 6.14 9.05 -23.64
CA LEU A 140 5.52 10.36 -23.46
C LEU A 140 4.41 10.54 -24.49
N SER A 141 3.24 10.96 -24.06
CA SER A 141 2.21 11.46 -24.97
C SER A 141 2.64 12.79 -25.59
N GLU A 142 1.97 13.20 -26.66
CA GLU A 142 2.21 14.51 -27.26
C GLU A 142 1.99 15.65 -26.24
N ALA A 143 0.95 15.56 -25.43
CA ALA A 143 0.62 16.57 -24.43
C ALA A 143 1.76 16.72 -23.40
N GLN A 144 2.30 15.62 -22.86
CA GLN A 144 3.41 15.68 -21.91
C GLN A 144 4.73 16.09 -22.60
N PHE A 145 4.96 15.62 -23.83
CA PHE A 145 6.16 16.00 -24.59
C PHE A 145 6.22 17.50 -24.89
N ALA A 146 5.07 18.11 -25.14
CA ALA A 146 4.93 19.55 -25.38
C ALA A 146 4.78 20.38 -24.09
N ASP A 147 4.54 19.76 -22.92
CA ASP A 147 4.27 20.45 -21.67
C ASP A 147 5.53 21.17 -21.13
N PRO A 148 5.53 22.51 -21.05
CA PRO A 148 6.64 23.27 -20.48
C PRO A 148 6.91 22.91 -19.00
N ALA A 149 5.89 22.46 -18.25
CA ALA A 149 6.03 22.09 -16.84
C ALA A 149 6.87 20.81 -16.67
N LEU A 150 6.87 19.92 -17.65
CA LEU A 150 7.79 18.77 -17.69
C LEU A 150 9.22 19.20 -18.04
N GLY A 151 9.38 20.28 -18.79
CA GLY A 151 10.68 20.82 -19.20
C GLY A 151 11.33 21.76 -18.21
N GLN A 152 10.62 22.28 -17.22
CA GLN A 152 11.13 23.29 -16.28
C GLN A 152 11.13 22.78 -14.83
N GLY A 153 12.25 22.94 -14.14
CA GLY A 153 12.36 22.71 -12.71
C GLY A 153 12.06 21.25 -12.28
N ILE A 154 11.02 21.08 -11.46
CA ILE A 154 10.68 19.81 -10.80
C ILE A 154 10.31 18.69 -11.80
N GLY A 155 9.72 19.01 -12.94
CA GLY A 155 9.26 18.01 -13.91
C GLY A 155 10.42 17.28 -14.61
N ALA A 156 11.38 18.01 -15.14
CA ALA A 156 12.54 17.43 -15.83
C ALA A 156 13.47 16.67 -14.88
N VAL A 157 13.72 17.21 -13.69
CA VAL A 157 14.47 16.53 -12.63
C VAL A 157 13.71 15.29 -12.16
N GLY A 158 12.39 15.37 -11.99
CA GLY A 158 11.54 14.25 -11.63
C GLY A 158 11.62 13.10 -12.64
N LEU A 159 11.48 13.41 -13.93
CA LEU A 159 11.57 12.41 -14.99
C LEU A 159 12.97 11.78 -15.06
N GLY A 160 14.04 12.59 -15.05
CA GLY A 160 15.41 12.11 -15.08
C GLY A 160 15.73 11.16 -13.92
N ARG A 161 15.23 11.45 -12.72
CA ARG A 161 15.41 10.61 -11.54
C ARG A 161 14.80 9.20 -11.68
N LEU A 162 13.76 9.06 -12.50
CA LEU A 162 13.06 7.80 -12.73
C LEU A 162 13.67 6.94 -13.85
N MET A 163 14.74 7.41 -14.50
CA MET A 163 15.41 6.74 -15.61
C MET A 163 16.70 6.07 -15.17
N LYS A 164 17.03 4.96 -15.85
CA LYS A 164 18.37 4.35 -15.83
C LYS A 164 19.28 4.99 -16.89
N ALA A 165 20.57 4.68 -16.84
CA ALA A 165 21.45 4.90 -17.98
C ALA A 165 20.93 4.12 -19.20
N GLU A 166 21.00 4.73 -20.38
CA GLU A 166 20.55 4.15 -21.66
C GLU A 166 19.05 3.84 -21.75
N THR A 167 18.21 4.48 -20.93
CA THR A 167 16.75 4.37 -21.06
C THR A 167 16.29 4.70 -22.47
N VAL A 168 15.41 3.88 -23.03
CA VAL A 168 14.75 4.17 -24.30
C VAL A 168 13.59 5.12 -24.03
N LEU A 169 13.66 6.34 -24.57
CA LEU A 169 12.56 7.30 -24.52
C LEU A 169 11.86 7.31 -25.87
N LEU A 170 10.54 7.16 -25.85
CA LEU A 170 9.67 7.24 -27.01
C LEU A 170 8.65 8.35 -26.79
N ALA A 171 8.51 9.27 -27.73
CA ALA A 171 7.53 10.34 -27.66
C ALA A 171 6.67 10.41 -28.91
N CYS A 172 5.36 10.61 -28.73
CA CYS A 172 4.45 10.95 -29.81
C CYS A 172 4.47 12.48 -30.01
N ALA A 173 4.67 12.96 -31.24
CA ALA A 173 4.77 14.38 -31.53
C ALA A 173 4.16 14.73 -32.89
N THR A 174 3.63 15.96 -33.01
CA THR A 174 3.18 16.54 -34.29
C THR A 174 4.33 17.17 -35.06
N ARG A 175 5.48 17.40 -34.43
CA ARG A 175 6.68 17.93 -35.04
C ARG A 175 7.86 16.96 -34.91
N ALA A 176 8.71 16.87 -35.91
CA ALA A 176 9.91 16.04 -35.89
C ALA A 176 11.08 16.68 -35.10
N THR A 177 10.76 17.50 -34.08
CA THR A 177 11.76 18.27 -33.32
C THR A 177 11.59 17.98 -31.83
N TRP A 178 12.71 17.82 -31.14
CA TRP A 178 12.75 17.66 -29.69
C TRP A 178 12.58 19.01 -28.98
N PRO A 179 11.88 19.08 -27.86
CA PRO A 179 11.78 20.32 -27.08
C PRO A 179 13.13 20.65 -26.41
N ALA A 180 13.37 21.95 -26.20
CA ALA A 180 14.64 22.44 -25.66
C ALA A 180 15.01 21.84 -24.27
N TRP A 181 14.02 21.54 -23.42
CA TRP A 181 14.26 20.93 -22.10
C TRP A 181 14.89 19.55 -22.18
N PHE A 182 14.61 18.80 -23.25
CA PHE A 182 15.13 17.45 -23.44
C PHE A 182 16.65 17.44 -23.43
N GLU A 183 17.28 18.29 -24.24
CA GLU A 183 18.74 18.37 -24.34
C GLU A 183 19.41 18.95 -23.09
N THR A 184 18.69 19.78 -22.32
CA THR A 184 19.23 20.35 -21.08
C THR A 184 19.21 19.36 -19.93
N SER A 185 18.27 18.45 -19.90
CA SER A 185 18.02 17.52 -18.78
C SER A 185 18.62 16.13 -19.00
N LEU A 186 18.82 15.72 -20.25
CA LEU A 186 19.23 14.38 -20.61
C LEU A 186 20.45 14.39 -21.53
N VAL A 187 21.30 13.38 -21.38
CA VAL A 187 22.36 13.08 -22.35
C VAL A 187 21.76 12.15 -23.40
N VAL A 188 21.84 12.55 -24.64
CA VAL A 188 21.26 11.82 -25.77
C VAL A 188 22.36 11.07 -26.52
N TYR A 189 22.18 9.75 -26.67
CA TYR A 189 23.15 8.90 -27.40
C TYR A 189 22.70 8.58 -28.81
N GLU A 190 21.41 8.41 -29.04
CA GLU A 190 20.83 8.00 -30.29
C GLU A 190 19.48 8.67 -30.48
N GLN A 191 19.22 9.21 -31.64
CA GLN A 191 17.92 9.76 -32.02
C GLN A 191 17.44 9.16 -33.34
N ALA A 192 16.14 8.88 -33.40
CA ALA A 192 15.49 8.46 -34.63
C ALA A 192 14.07 9.02 -34.68
N THR A 193 13.60 9.32 -35.87
CA THR A 193 12.27 9.85 -36.14
C THR A 193 11.53 8.94 -37.09
N TYR A 194 10.34 8.51 -36.73
CA TYR A 194 9.49 7.64 -37.51
C TYR A 194 8.18 8.37 -37.83
N ARG A 195 7.81 8.44 -39.08
CA ARG A 195 6.52 8.99 -39.51
C ARG A 195 5.43 7.96 -39.25
N LEU A 196 4.36 8.36 -38.60
CA LEU A 196 3.18 7.52 -38.44
C LEU A 196 2.33 7.56 -39.71
N GLU A 197 1.98 6.39 -40.26
CA GLU A 197 1.12 6.30 -41.43
C GLU A 197 -0.32 6.77 -41.10
N ALA A 198 -1.02 7.30 -42.12
CA ALA A 198 -2.26 8.05 -41.95
C ALA A 198 -3.44 7.28 -41.31
N GLY A 199 -3.37 5.96 -41.15
CA GLY A 199 -4.40 5.13 -40.46
C GLY A 199 -4.21 4.99 -38.96
N LEU A 200 -3.11 5.48 -38.37
CA LEU A 200 -2.67 5.22 -37.01
C LEU A 200 -2.91 6.39 -36.03
N LYS A 201 -3.74 7.37 -36.40
CA LYS A 201 -3.87 8.64 -35.65
C LYS A 201 -5.05 8.67 -34.68
N ARG A 202 -4.80 9.23 -33.48
CA ARG A 202 -5.81 9.84 -32.61
C ARG A 202 -6.16 11.30 -33.00
N LEU A 203 -5.36 11.91 -33.89
CA LEU A 203 -5.45 13.33 -34.29
C LEU A 203 -6.16 13.50 -35.63
N GLU A 204 -6.69 14.69 -35.86
CA GLU A 204 -7.30 15.12 -37.12
C GLU A 204 -6.52 14.62 -38.35
N PRO A 205 -7.17 14.15 -39.43
CA PRO A 205 -6.51 13.48 -40.57
C PRO A 205 -5.45 14.30 -41.32
N THR A 206 -5.35 15.59 -40.99
CA THR A 206 -4.53 16.55 -41.73
C THR A 206 -3.15 16.83 -41.11
N THR A 207 -2.89 16.43 -39.83
CA THR A 207 -1.62 16.73 -39.15
C THR A 207 -0.68 15.53 -39.19
N PRO A 208 0.56 15.66 -39.70
CA PRO A 208 1.54 14.57 -39.62
C PRO A 208 1.86 14.26 -38.15
N ALA A 209 1.91 12.98 -37.79
CA ALA A 209 2.35 12.53 -36.48
C ALA A 209 3.65 11.73 -36.59
N PHE A 210 4.52 11.91 -35.63
CA PHE A 210 5.83 11.28 -35.57
C PHE A 210 5.97 10.52 -34.25
N LEU A 211 6.68 9.38 -34.28
CA LEU A 211 7.25 8.73 -33.12
C LEU A 211 8.73 9.09 -33.06
N LEU A 212 9.10 9.85 -32.03
CA LEU A 212 10.47 10.22 -31.76
C LEU A 212 11.04 9.23 -30.75
N ARG A 213 12.18 8.63 -31.09
CA ARG A 213 12.89 7.66 -30.25
C ARG A 213 14.28 8.19 -29.93
N ALA A 214 14.67 8.10 -28.67
CA ALA A 214 16.03 8.40 -28.23
C ALA A 214 16.52 7.39 -27.19
N ARG A 215 17.84 7.18 -27.13
CA ARG A 215 18.51 6.60 -25.98
C ARG A 215 19.07 7.72 -25.13
N VAL A 216 18.72 7.72 -23.85
CA VAL A 216 19.02 8.84 -22.96
C VAL A 216 19.58 8.36 -21.62
N SER A 217 20.32 9.25 -20.95
CA SER A 217 20.75 9.09 -19.57
C SER A 217 20.55 10.41 -18.84
N PRO A 218 20.16 10.42 -17.56
CA PRO A 218 20.05 11.66 -16.79
C PRO A 218 21.42 12.34 -16.64
N ARG A 219 21.50 13.67 -16.86
CA ARG A 219 22.76 14.45 -16.72
C ARG A 219 23.24 14.51 -15.28
N ALA A 220 22.33 14.58 -14.35
CA ALA A 220 22.60 14.47 -12.94
C ALA A 220 21.82 13.29 -12.38
N LEU A 221 22.49 12.26 -11.90
CA LEU A 221 21.89 11.34 -10.95
C LEU A 221 21.65 12.18 -9.70
N ALA A 222 20.42 12.63 -9.48
CA ALA A 222 20.06 13.32 -8.26
C ALA A 222 20.37 12.37 -7.10
N ARG A 223 21.44 12.66 -6.38
CA ARG A 223 21.79 12.03 -5.12
C ARG A 223 20.89 12.63 -4.06
N ASP A 224 19.59 12.38 -4.13
CA ASP A 224 18.73 12.56 -2.98
C ASP A 224 19.07 11.46 -1.99
N GLY A 225 19.42 11.86 -0.76
CA GLY A 225 19.90 11.00 0.32
C GLY A 225 18.87 9.99 0.87
N THR A 226 17.83 9.68 0.13
CA THR A 226 16.88 8.59 0.38
C THR A 226 17.28 7.39 -0.49
N ASP A 227 18.44 6.82 -0.23
CA ASP A 227 18.95 5.64 -0.94
C ASP A 227 18.25 4.35 -0.45
N VAL A 228 16.91 4.35 -0.48
CA VAL A 228 16.11 3.13 -0.27
C VAL A 228 16.24 2.17 -1.47
N SER A 229 16.82 2.61 -2.60
CA SER A 229 16.63 1.98 -3.90
C SER A 229 17.84 1.20 -4.46
N ARG A 230 18.97 1.10 -3.76
CA ARG A 230 20.14 0.41 -4.30
C ARG A 230 20.66 -0.68 -3.38
N HIS A 231 19.81 -1.70 -3.14
CA HIS A 231 20.36 -2.94 -2.62
C HIS A 231 20.84 -3.81 -3.79
N THR A 232 22.10 -4.24 -3.69
CA THR A 232 22.61 -5.28 -4.58
C THR A 232 21.74 -6.52 -4.38
N PRO A 233 21.13 -7.09 -5.44
CA PRO A 233 20.35 -8.31 -5.30
C PRO A 233 21.18 -9.36 -4.60
N THR A 234 20.76 -9.81 -3.43
CA THR A 234 21.46 -10.86 -2.69
C THR A 234 21.23 -12.16 -3.45
N ALA A 235 22.30 -12.85 -3.82
CA ALA A 235 22.22 -14.14 -4.50
C ALA A 235 21.42 -15.19 -3.68
N LEU A 236 21.37 -15.03 -2.36
CA LEU A 236 20.56 -15.82 -1.44
C LEU A 236 19.30 -15.04 -1.05
N ARG A 237 18.15 -15.42 -1.60
CA ARG A 237 16.83 -14.88 -1.24
C ARG A 237 16.34 -15.49 0.09
N HIS A 238 17.07 -15.17 1.17
CA HIS A 238 16.75 -15.57 2.53
C HIS A 238 16.73 -14.34 3.44
N LEU A 239 15.69 -14.22 4.28
CA LEU A 239 15.49 -13.13 5.20
C LEU A 239 14.92 -13.63 6.52
N VAL A 240 15.32 -13.01 7.63
CA VAL A 240 14.74 -13.22 8.95
C VAL A 240 13.85 -12.05 9.32
N VAL A 241 12.64 -12.35 9.79
CA VAL A 241 11.72 -11.38 10.40
C VAL A 241 11.66 -11.63 11.90
N VAL A 242 11.94 -10.63 12.71
CA VAL A 242 11.77 -10.69 14.16
C VAL A 242 10.44 -10.05 14.54
N GLY A 243 9.50 -10.87 14.98
CA GLY A 243 8.12 -10.52 15.31
C GLY A 243 7.12 -11.04 14.27
N GLY A 244 6.26 -11.97 14.67
CA GLY A 244 5.20 -12.58 13.85
C GLY A 244 3.83 -11.90 13.97
N GLY A 245 3.81 -10.60 14.30
CA GLY A 245 2.60 -9.78 14.31
C GLY A 245 2.18 -9.30 12.91
N LEU A 246 1.23 -8.34 12.85
CA LEU A 246 0.72 -7.79 11.59
C LEU A 246 1.85 -7.31 10.67
N ALA A 247 2.77 -6.48 11.15
CA ALA A 247 3.86 -5.97 10.33
C ALA A 247 4.76 -7.08 9.80
N GLY A 248 5.23 -7.96 10.68
CA GLY A 248 6.19 -9.01 10.30
C GLY A 248 5.63 -10.04 9.35
N LEU A 249 4.41 -10.54 9.58
CA LEU A 249 3.82 -11.55 8.68
C LEU A 249 3.44 -10.98 7.31
N HIS A 250 3.07 -9.70 7.20
CA HIS A 250 2.86 -9.09 5.89
C HIS A 250 4.18 -8.85 5.15
N VAL A 251 5.27 -8.50 5.84
CA VAL A 251 6.61 -8.47 5.24
C VAL A 251 7.01 -9.87 4.77
N ALA A 252 6.81 -10.88 5.61
CA ALA A 252 7.12 -12.27 5.26
C ALA A 252 6.32 -12.73 4.03
N GLN A 253 5.01 -12.49 4.00
CA GLN A 253 4.16 -12.83 2.87
C GLN A 253 4.59 -12.11 1.58
N ALA A 254 4.81 -10.80 1.65
CA ALA A 254 5.20 -10.01 0.48
C ALA A 254 6.51 -10.50 -0.15
N LEU A 255 7.46 -10.96 0.66
CA LEU A 255 8.72 -11.54 0.20
C LEU A 255 8.55 -12.98 -0.28
N ALA A 256 7.80 -13.82 0.44
CA ALA A 256 7.53 -15.20 0.04
C ALA A 256 6.85 -15.27 -1.33
N LEU A 257 5.87 -14.39 -1.60
CA LEU A 257 5.24 -14.22 -2.91
C LEU A 257 6.23 -13.82 -4.02
N ARG A 258 7.43 -13.33 -3.66
CA ARG A 258 8.53 -12.99 -4.57
C ARG A 258 9.63 -14.07 -4.62
N GLY A 259 9.34 -15.26 -4.05
CA GLY A 259 10.24 -16.39 -4.06
C GLY A 259 11.36 -16.32 -3.00
N TRP A 260 11.20 -15.52 -1.94
CA TRP A 260 12.11 -15.50 -0.80
C TRP A 260 11.74 -16.59 0.20
N ARG A 261 12.75 -17.20 0.83
CA ARG A 261 12.58 -18.00 2.05
C ARG A 261 12.62 -17.07 3.25
N VAL A 262 11.59 -17.07 4.06
CA VAL A 262 11.47 -16.17 5.21
C VAL A 262 11.35 -16.96 6.50
N THR A 263 12.27 -16.74 7.42
CA THR A 263 12.20 -17.26 8.79
C THR A 263 11.62 -16.20 9.71
N VAL A 264 10.47 -16.47 10.32
CA VAL A 264 9.81 -15.57 11.27
C VAL A 264 10.05 -16.06 12.69
N LEU A 265 10.68 -15.24 13.53
CA LEU A 265 10.84 -15.50 14.96
C LEU A 265 9.69 -14.84 15.71
N GLU A 266 8.92 -15.63 16.46
CA GLU A 266 7.79 -15.14 17.25
C GLU A 266 7.88 -15.64 18.70
N ALA A 267 7.95 -14.70 19.64
CA ALA A 267 8.14 -15.00 21.06
C ALA A 267 6.88 -15.58 21.73
N SER A 268 5.69 -15.15 21.30
CA SER A 268 4.40 -15.43 21.97
C SER A 268 3.69 -16.69 21.43
N ARG A 269 4.43 -17.69 20.98
CA ARG A 269 3.85 -18.93 20.40
C ARG A 269 3.45 -19.99 21.42
N SER A 270 3.46 -19.71 22.71
CA SER A 270 2.87 -20.62 23.68
C SER A 270 1.34 -20.63 23.54
N GLN A 271 0.70 -21.78 23.78
CA GLN A 271 -0.77 -21.87 23.81
C GLN A 271 -1.39 -20.92 24.87
N ALA A 272 -0.60 -20.52 25.86
CA ALA A 272 -1.02 -19.62 26.96
C ALA A 272 -1.03 -18.13 26.55
N GLU A 273 -0.25 -17.71 25.53
CA GLU A 273 -0.17 -16.34 25.06
C GLU A 273 -0.35 -16.26 23.54
N PRO A 274 -1.60 -16.23 23.04
CA PRO A 274 -1.85 -16.18 21.62
C PRO A 274 -1.42 -14.83 21.02
N ARG A 275 -0.86 -14.84 19.80
CA ARG A 275 -0.63 -13.66 18.98
C ARG A 275 -1.87 -12.80 18.92
N SER A 276 -1.73 -11.47 19.02
CA SER A 276 -2.78 -10.48 18.77
C SER A 276 -4.19 -10.95 19.12
N GLY A 277 -4.47 -10.99 20.41
CA GLY A 277 -5.62 -11.73 20.93
C GLY A 277 -6.98 -11.07 20.83
N HIS A 278 -7.13 -9.86 20.25
CA HIS A 278 -8.47 -9.25 20.22
C HIS A 278 -9.38 -9.90 19.17
N LEU A 279 -10.65 -10.02 19.52
CA LEU A 279 -11.66 -10.77 18.78
C LEU A 279 -11.88 -10.21 17.37
N ALA A 280 -11.94 -8.89 17.24
CA ALA A 280 -12.13 -8.21 15.96
C ALA A 280 -11.53 -6.80 15.99
N ALA A 281 -11.18 -6.30 14.79
CA ALA A 281 -10.72 -4.94 14.55
C ALA A 281 -11.32 -4.37 13.26
N ALA A 282 -11.35 -3.03 13.15
CA ALA A 282 -11.84 -2.34 11.96
C ALA A 282 -10.70 -2.08 10.98
N LEU A 283 -10.93 -2.37 9.70
CA LEU A 283 -10.15 -1.85 8.59
C LEU A 283 -10.93 -0.70 7.98
N THR A 284 -10.51 0.53 8.27
CA THR A 284 -11.15 1.77 7.81
C THR A 284 -10.10 2.78 7.40
N PRO A 285 -10.32 3.56 6.32
CA PRO A 285 -9.43 4.66 5.97
C PRO A 285 -9.56 5.83 6.94
N VAL A 286 -8.56 6.71 6.96
CA VAL A 286 -8.62 8.03 7.57
C VAL A 286 -8.73 9.05 6.46
N VAL A 287 -9.56 10.05 6.65
CA VAL A 287 -9.68 11.18 5.76
C VAL A 287 -9.38 12.48 6.50
N SER A 288 -8.80 13.44 5.81
CA SER A 288 -8.56 14.79 6.30
C SER A 288 -8.98 15.80 5.24
N ARG A 289 -9.28 17.03 5.67
CA ARG A 289 -9.78 18.09 4.78
C ARG A 289 -8.82 18.41 3.62
N GLN A 290 -7.52 18.27 3.83
CA GLN A 290 -6.48 18.65 2.86
C GLN A 290 -5.84 17.42 2.18
N ASP A 291 -6.38 16.23 2.39
CA ASP A 291 -5.76 14.97 1.92
C ASP A 291 -4.26 14.91 2.23
N ASP A 292 -3.90 15.20 3.48
CA ASP A 292 -2.52 15.24 3.95
C ASP A 292 -1.80 13.89 3.83
N GLN A 293 -0.49 13.87 4.10
CA GLN A 293 0.32 12.65 4.01
C GLN A 293 -0.23 11.49 4.85
N TYR A 294 -0.84 11.78 6.02
CA TYR A 294 -1.41 10.76 6.87
C TYR A 294 -2.68 10.14 6.27
N ALA A 295 -3.56 10.96 5.71
CA ALA A 295 -4.77 10.51 5.02
C ALA A 295 -4.41 9.70 3.75
N ARG A 296 -3.44 10.17 2.96
CA ARG A 296 -2.94 9.47 1.76
C ARG A 296 -2.31 8.11 2.12
N LEU A 297 -1.46 8.06 3.16
CA LEU A 297 -0.88 6.80 3.65
C LEU A 297 -1.98 5.84 4.12
N SER A 298 -2.98 6.35 4.86
CA SER A 298 -4.09 5.54 5.35
C SER A 298 -4.92 4.98 4.19
N ARG A 299 -5.23 5.80 3.17
CA ARG A 299 -5.96 5.37 1.97
C ARG A 299 -5.18 4.32 1.17
N ALA A 300 -3.90 4.59 0.88
CA ALA A 300 -3.04 3.65 0.15
C ALA A 300 -2.94 2.29 0.88
N GLY A 301 -2.75 2.33 2.20
CA GLY A 301 -2.67 1.11 3.00
C GLY A 301 -4.01 0.36 3.09
N PHE A 302 -5.12 1.08 3.24
CA PHE A 302 -6.46 0.51 3.24
C PHE A 302 -6.76 -0.22 1.91
N LEU A 303 -6.57 0.43 0.78
CA LEU A 303 -6.78 -0.16 -0.55
C LEU A 303 -5.84 -1.35 -0.80
N ARG A 304 -4.60 -1.26 -0.31
CA ARG A 304 -3.66 -2.37 -0.44
C ARG A 304 -4.05 -3.57 0.41
N ALA A 305 -4.55 -3.36 1.62
CA ALA A 305 -5.07 -4.42 2.48
C ALA A 305 -6.29 -5.10 1.84
N GLU A 306 -7.24 -4.34 1.28
CA GLU A 306 -8.38 -4.88 0.54
C GLU A 306 -7.93 -5.79 -0.62
N ALA A 307 -6.98 -5.34 -1.44
CA ALA A 307 -6.44 -6.12 -2.55
C ALA A 307 -5.73 -7.41 -2.08
N ARG A 308 -4.89 -7.33 -1.04
CA ARG A 308 -4.15 -8.48 -0.49
C ARG A 308 -5.06 -9.52 0.15
N TRP A 309 -6.15 -9.09 0.76
CA TRP A 309 -7.05 -9.99 1.47
C TRP A 309 -8.29 -10.38 0.65
N ALA A 310 -8.34 -10.03 -0.63
CA ALA A 310 -9.47 -10.34 -1.50
C ALA A 310 -9.79 -11.85 -1.61
N GLN A 311 -8.80 -12.71 -1.35
CA GLN A 311 -8.94 -14.17 -1.34
C GLN A 311 -9.05 -14.76 0.07
N VAL A 312 -9.02 -13.92 1.11
CA VAL A 312 -9.22 -14.38 2.50
C VAL A 312 -10.72 -14.52 2.73
N SER A 313 -11.10 -15.61 3.43
CA SER A 313 -12.51 -15.88 3.74
C SER A 313 -13.21 -14.69 4.41
N ASP A 314 -14.44 -14.41 4.01
CA ASP A 314 -15.31 -13.39 4.62
C ASP A 314 -15.58 -13.64 6.12
N ALA A 315 -15.41 -14.88 6.59
CA ALA A 315 -15.45 -15.18 8.02
C ALA A 315 -14.32 -14.47 8.79
N ILE A 316 -13.15 -14.30 8.16
CA ILE A 316 -11.96 -13.65 8.73
C ILE A 316 -11.95 -12.15 8.43
N VAL A 317 -12.19 -11.77 7.16
CA VAL A 317 -12.19 -10.38 6.67
C VAL A 317 -13.57 -10.05 6.11
N THR A 318 -14.48 -9.70 7.00
CA THR A 318 -15.90 -9.53 6.68
C THR A 318 -16.17 -8.17 6.04
N PRO A 319 -16.72 -8.11 4.81
CA PRO A 319 -17.26 -6.87 4.24
C PRO A 319 -18.48 -6.42 5.06
N CYS A 320 -18.39 -5.29 5.73
CA CYS A 320 -19.50 -4.80 6.56
C CYS A 320 -19.76 -3.29 6.42
N GLY A 321 -18.86 -2.56 5.77
CA GLY A 321 -18.89 -1.11 5.76
C GLY A 321 -18.52 -0.48 7.11
N ALA A 322 -18.35 0.84 7.12
CA ALA A 322 -18.10 1.60 8.35
C ALA A 322 -18.76 2.98 8.30
N LEU A 323 -19.41 3.33 9.39
CA LEU A 323 -19.95 4.66 9.69
C LEU A 323 -18.99 5.39 10.62
N GLN A 324 -18.55 6.58 10.22
CA GLN A 324 -17.89 7.54 11.08
C GLN A 324 -18.90 8.65 11.39
N LEU A 325 -19.54 8.54 12.53
CA LEU A 325 -20.54 9.53 12.96
C LEU A 325 -19.90 10.85 13.36
N GLN A 326 -20.64 11.93 13.19
CA GLN A 326 -20.26 13.25 13.68
C GLN A 326 -20.03 13.18 15.19
N ARG A 327 -18.85 13.65 15.66
CA ARG A 327 -18.49 13.64 17.07
C ARG A 327 -19.24 14.73 17.83
N THR A 328 -19.51 14.48 19.10
CA THR A 328 -20.12 15.44 20.04
C THR A 328 -19.11 16.01 21.03
N SER A 329 -17.94 15.37 21.14
CA SER A 329 -16.89 15.76 22.07
C SER A 329 -15.50 15.76 21.42
N GLY A 330 -14.55 16.41 22.05
CA GLY A 330 -13.18 16.51 21.55
C GLY A 330 -13.07 17.39 20.29
N ARG A 331 -12.23 16.97 19.34
CA ARG A 331 -12.07 17.70 18.06
C ARG A 331 -13.25 17.42 17.13
N ILE A 332 -14.16 18.37 17.05
CA ILE A 332 -15.31 18.32 16.15
C ILE A 332 -14.86 18.85 14.77
N VAL A 333 -15.11 18.09 13.72
CA VAL A 333 -14.84 18.45 12.32
C VAL A 333 -16.11 18.22 11.50
N ASP A 334 -16.39 19.09 10.55
CA ASP A 334 -17.52 18.93 9.64
C ASP A 334 -17.21 17.84 8.60
N LEU A 335 -17.75 16.66 8.84
CA LEU A 335 -17.53 15.48 8.00
C LEU A 335 -18.15 15.64 6.62
N LYS A 336 -19.32 16.29 6.52
CA LYS A 336 -19.98 16.56 5.24
C LYS A 336 -19.10 17.44 4.35
N ARG A 337 -18.57 18.53 4.92
CA ARG A 337 -17.67 19.42 4.20
C ARG A 337 -16.36 18.76 3.78
N ILE A 338 -15.87 17.77 4.55
CA ILE A 338 -14.71 16.97 4.16
C ILE A 338 -15.05 16.13 2.92
N ALA A 339 -16.19 15.44 2.90
CA ALA A 339 -16.61 14.63 1.77
C ALA A 339 -16.75 15.46 0.49
N GLU A 340 -17.45 16.59 0.59
CA GLU A 340 -17.66 17.53 -0.52
C GLU A 340 -16.33 18.10 -1.05
N GLY A 341 -15.42 18.47 -0.15
CA GLY A 341 -14.12 19.04 -0.52
C GLY A 341 -13.14 18.07 -1.15
N LEU A 342 -13.21 16.78 -0.79
CA LEU A 342 -12.38 15.74 -1.39
C LEU A 342 -12.93 15.24 -2.72
N GLY A 343 -14.25 15.26 -2.93
CA GLY A 343 -14.90 14.83 -4.18
C GLY A 343 -14.62 13.36 -4.56
N PHE A 344 -14.35 12.50 -3.59
CA PHE A 344 -14.10 11.07 -3.85
C PHE A 344 -15.39 10.36 -4.28
N SER A 345 -15.25 9.27 -5.04
CA SER A 345 -16.38 8.44 -5.46
C SER A 345 -17.22 7.99 -4.25
N GLU A 346 -18.53 8.01 -4.37
CA GLU A 346 -19.46 7.50 -3.35
C GLU A 346 -19.27 6.00 -3.05
N GLN A 347 -18.68 5.26 -3.98
CA GLN A 347 -18.26 3.88 -3.77
C GLN A 347 -17.12 3.75 -2.77
N PHE A 348 -16.31 4.81 -2.59
CA PHE A 348 -15.28 4.86 -1.57
C PHE A 348 -15.79 5.51 -0.28
N MET A 349 -16.44 6.68 -0.39
CA MET A 349 -16.88 7.47 0.77
C MET A 349 -18.07 8.35 0.40
N ARG A 350 -19.10 8.36 1.23
CA ARG A 350 -20.23 9.28 1.06
C ARG A 350 -20.70 9.86 2.39
N SER A 351 -21.23 11.07 2.35
CA SER A 351 -21.93 11.67 3.46
C SER A 351 -23.31 11.04 3.63
N VAL A 352 -23.71 10.80 4.86
CA VAL A 352 -25.02 10.22 5.21
C VAL A 352 -25.66 11.02 6.35
N ASP A 353 -26.99 11.21 6.29
CA ASP A 353 -27.75 11.77 7.39
C ASP A 353 -28.07 10.71 8.47
N ALA A 354 -28.80 11.08 9.55
CA ALA A 354 -29.11 10.19 10.64
C ALA A 354 -30.05 9.02 10.23
N ALA A 355 -30.96 9.25 9.29
CA ALA A 355 -31.88 8.22 8.82
C ALA A 355 -31.12 7.17 7.97
N GLN A 356 -30.30 7.63 7.04
CA GLN A 356 -29.43 6.78 6.23
C GLN A 356 -28.41 6.01 7.11
N ALA A 357 -27.82 6.67 8.11
CA ALA A 357 -26.92 6.02 9.05
C ALA A 357 -27.63 4.92 9.85
N SER A 358 -28.87 5.16 10.25
CA SER A 358 -29.68 4.18 10.97
C SER A 358 -30.01 2.96 10.11
N GLU A 359 -30.36 3.17 8.85
CA GLU A 359 -30.62 2.09 7.89
C GLU A 359 -29.36 1.22 7.69
N LEU A 360 -28.21 1.85 7.45
CA LEU A 360 -26.93 1.16 7.26
C LEU A 360 -26.49 0.38 8.50
N ALA A 361 -26.66 0.97 9.69
CA ALA A 361 -26.33 0.31 10.94
C ALA A 361 -27.34 -0.78 11.34
N GLY A 362 -28.57 -0.73 10.81
CA GLY A 362 -29.67 -1.59 11.22
C GLY A 362 -30.20 -1.29 12.63
N MET A 363 -29.99 -0.08 13.13
CA MET A 363 -30.42 0.38 14.45
C MET A 363 -30.59 1.91 14.46
N ALA A 364 -31.42 2.42 15.37
CA ALA A 364 -31.70 3.85 15.45
C ALA A 364 -30.47 4.65 15.90
N LEU A 365 -29.96 5.51 15.02
CA LEU A 365 -28.88 6.43 15.30
C LEU A 365 -29.40 7.87 15.21
N THR A 366 -28.86 8.76 16.05
CA THR A 366 -29.30 10.16 16.12
C THR A 366 -28.41 11.09 15.29
N ARG A 367 -27.33 10.60 14.71
CA ARG A 367 -26.32 11.41 14.02
C ARG A 367 -25.97 10.81 12.65
N GLY A 368 -25.75 11.70 11.68
CA GLY A 368 -25.14 11.36 10.42
C GLY A 368 -23.60 11.42 10.48
N GLY A 369 -22.96 11.25 9.34
CA GLY A 369 -21.50 11.24 9.23
C GLY A 369 -20.99 10.82 7.86
N LEU A 370 -19.90 10.07 7.83
CA LEU A 370 -19.32 9.46 6.63
C LEU A 370 -19.54 7.95 6.64
N TYR A 371 -19.91 7.42 5.49
CA TYR A 371 -19.97 5.98 5.26
C TYR A 371 -18.90 5.53 4.28
N PHE A 372 -18.16 4.48 4.63
CA PHE A 372 -17.15 3.82 3.82
C PHE A 372 -17.67 2.42 3.44
N PRO A 373 -18.22 2.24 2.22
CA PRO A 373 -18.88 0.99 1.83
C PRO A 373 -18.00 -0.24 1.86
N THR A 374 -16.72 -0.08 1.51
CA THR A 374 -15.78 -1.20 1.37
C THR A 374 -15.01 -1.51 2.66
N ALA A 375 -15.26 -0.77 3.75
CA ALA A 375 -14.63 -1.03 5.04
C ALA A 375 -14.97 -2.43 5.57
N ARG A 376 -14.07 -3.01 6.37
CA ARG A 376 -14.16 -4.40 6.78
C ARG A 376 -13.98 -4.56 8.28
N ARG A 377 -14.63 -5.58 8.84
CA ARG A 377 -14.30 -6.14 10.14
C ARG A 377 -13.31 -7.28 9.94
N VAL A 378 -12.21 -7.27 10.66
CA VAL A 378 -11.13 -8.26 10.54
C VAL A 378 -10.97 -8.99 11.88
N GLN A 379 -10.80 -10.31 11.83
CA GLN A 379 -10.36 -11.12 12.97
C GLN A 379 -8.83 -11.27 12.91
N PRO A 380 -8.05 -10.56 13.74
CA PRO A 380 -6.60 -10.47 13.58
C PRO A 380 -5.90 -11.82 13.73
N LYS A 381 -6.27 -12.63 14.73
CA LYS A 381 -5.60 -13.92 14.97
C LYS A 381 -5.79 -14.88 13.79
N PRO A 382 -7.01 -15.19 13.29
CA PRO A 382 -7.19 -16.03 12.11
C PRO A 382 -6.48 -15.49 10.86
N LEU A 383 -6.44 -14.15 10.67
CA LEU A 383 -5.69 -13.55 9.59
C LEU A 383 -4.19 -13.83 9.69
N LEU A 384 -3.60 -13.65 10.89
CA LEU A 384 -2.17 -13.92 11.11
C LEU A 384 -1.83 -15.40 10.95
N ASP A 385 -2.69 -16.30 11.42
CA ASP A 385 -2.52 -17.73 11.25
C ASP A 385 -2.50 -18.08 9.75
N LYS A 386 -3.44 -17.52 8.97
CA LYS A 386 -3.50 -17.71 7.52
C LYS A 386 -2.26 -17.17 6.78
N LEU A 387 -1.75 -16.02 7.19
CA LEU A 387 -0.52 -15.45 6.62
C LEU A 387 0.71 -16.30 6.92
N ALA A 388 0.77 -16.89 8.12
CA ALA A 388 1.89 -17.73 8.55
C ALA A 388 1.95 -19.09 7.83
N GLU A 389 0.84 -19.56 7.23
CA GLU A 389 0.74 -20.79 6.45
C GLU A 389 1.27 -20.63 5.01
N ALA A 390 1.59 -19.41 4.55
CA ALA A 390 2.00 -19.18 3.18
C ALA A 390 3.31 -19.90 2.85
N GLU A 391 3.38 -20.47 1.64
CA GLU A 391 4.57 -21.14 1.14
C GLU A 391 5.79 -20.19 1.20
N GLY A 392 6.95 -20.72 1.58
CA GLY A 392 8.18 -19.95 1.75
C GLY A 392 8.34 -19.30 3.12
N ILE A 393 7.35 -19.40 4.03
CA ILE A 393 7.43 -18.89 5.40
C ILE A 393 7.65 -20.03 6.39
N THR A 394 8.66 -19.88 7.24
CA THR A 394 8.90 -20.77 8.39
C THR A 394 8.81 -19.97 9.67
N CYS A 395 7.86 -20.30 10.53
CA CYS A 395 7.68 -19.63 11.82
C CYS A 395 8.34 -20.46 12.94
N LEU A 396 9.24 -19.84 13.70
CA LEU A 396 9.91 -20.43 14.86
C LEU A 396 9.42 -19.73 16.14
N SER A 397 9.09 -20.55 17.16
CA SER A 397 8.79 -20.04 18.50
C SER A 397 10.10 -19.74 19.20
N ALA A 398 10.53 -18.47 19.16
CA ALA A 398 11.80 -18.05 19.75
C ALA A 398 11.78 -16.54 20.04
N GLN A 399 12.37 -16.15 21.17
CA GLN A 399 12.51 -14.76 21.58
C GLN A 399 13.91 -14.25 21.23
N ALA A 400 13.99 -13.32 20.29
CA ALA A 400 15.22 -12.60 19.98
C ALA A 400 15.57 -11.62 21.11
N ALA A 401 16.80 -11.64 21.57
CA ALA A 401 17.31 -10.74 22.60
C ALA A 401 18.37 -9.76 22.08
N ARG A 402 19.12 -10.14 21.05
CA ARG A 402 20.20 -9.36 20.47
C ARG A 402 20.45 -9.76 19.02
N ILE A 403 20.94 -8.82 18.22
CA ILE A 403 21.39 -9.05 16.84
C ILE A 403 22.83 -8.53 16.67
N GLU A 404 23.61 -9.20 15.83
CA GLU A 404 24.97 -8.79 15.50
C GLU A 404 25.24 -8.92 14.01
N ARG A 405 26.02 -8.01 13.47
CA ARG A 405 26.53 -8.10 12.10
C ARG A 405 27.72 -9.06 12.07
N GLY A 406 27.58 -10.18 11.34
CA GLY A 406 28.71 -11.04 10.96
C GLY A 406 29.40 -10.53 9.69
N LEU A 407 30.25 -11.32 9.08
CA LEU A 407 30.96 -10.96 7.85
C LEU A 407 30.00 -10.75 6.68
N THR A 408 29.05 -11.65 6.49
CA THR A 408 28.08 -11.63 5.38
C THR A 408 26.64 -11.57 5.84
N ASN A 409 26.34 -12.13 7.01
CA ASN A 409 25.00 -12.30 7.56
C ASN A 409 24.82 -11.53 8.85
N TRP A 410 23.57 -11.22 9.18
CA TRP A 410 23.12 -10.87 10.51
C TRP A 410 22.83 -12.14 11.31
N ARG A 411 23.25 -12.19 12.56
CA ARG A 411 22.96 -13.27 13.51
C ARG A 411 21.98 -12.77 14.56
N VAL A 412 20.97 -13.57 14.86
CA VAL A 412 19.96 -13.30 15.88
C VAL A 412 20.17 -14.24 17.05
N PHE A 413 20.28 -13.68 18.27
CA PHE A 413 20.57 -14.41 19.49
C PHE A 413 19.39 -14.41 20.45
N ASP A 414 19.27 -15.47 21.25
CA ASP A 414 18.40 -15.54 22.42
C ASP A 414 19.02 -14.87 23.66
N GLN A 415 18.31 -14.93 24.79
CA GLN A 415 18.79 -14.39 26.06
C GLN A 415 20.00 -15.17 26.63
N ALA A 416 20.16 -16.44 26.30
CA ALA A 416 21.27 -17.28 26.70
C ALA A 416 22.54 -17.03 25.85
N GLY A 417 22.44 -16.23 24.79
CA GLY A 417 23.52 -15.95 23.86
C GLY A 417 23.67 -17.02 22.76
N SER A 418 22.72 -17.94 22.62
CA SER A 418 22.73 -18.91 21.54
C SER A 418 22.20 -18.29 20.25
N VAL A 419 22.79 -18.67 19.11
CA VAL A 419 22.31 -18.23 17.78
C VAL A 419 21.01 -18.93 17.43
N LEU A 420 19.94 -18.17 17.29
CA LEU A 420 18.63 -18.68 16.84
C LEU A 420 18.60 -18.91 15.33
N THR A 421 19.14 -17.99 14.57
CA THR A 421 19.17 -18.02 13.10
C THR A 421 20.10 -16.94 12.55
N GLU A 422 20.43 -17.05 11.26
CA GLU A 422 21.19 -16.01 10.55
C GLU A 422 20.70 -15.82 9.12
N ALA A 423 20.81 -14.61 8.60
CA ALA A 423 20.47 -14.28 7.21
C ALA A 423 21.20 -13.01 6.74
N PRO A 424 21.37 -12.81 5.42
CA PRO A 424 21.93 -11.56 4.87
C PRO A 424 21.03 -10.34 5.11
N GLN A 425 19.72 -10.57 5.31
CA GLN A 425 18.73 -9.52 5.56
C GLN A 425 17.91 -9.85 6.80
N VAL A 426 17.66 -8.84 7.65
CA VAL A 426 16.82 -8.95 8.85
C VAL A 426 15.84 -7.80 8.90
N VAL A 427 14.57 -8.09 9.20
CA VAL A 427 13.53 -7.07 9.45
C VAL A 427 13.06 -7.16 10.90
N LEU A 428 13.20 -6.08 11.65
CA LEU A 428 12.70 -5.97 13.01
C LEU A 428 11.26 -5.43 12.98
N ALA A 429 10.30 -6.28 13.31
CA ALA A 429 8.86 -6.01 13.28
C ALA A 429 8.16 -6.37 14.61
N ALA A 430 8.90 -6.27 15.73
CA ALA A 430 8.49 -6.72 17.06
C ALA A 430 7.75 -5.65 17.90
N GLY A 431 7.14 -4.64 17.24
CA GLY A 431 6.45 -3.56 17.96
C GLY A 431 7.38 -2.80 18.90
N MET A 432 7.01 -2.66 20.18
CA MET A 432 7.86 -1.99 21.19
C MET A 432 9.20 -2.71 21.41
N ALA A 433 9.22 -4.03 21.33
CA ALA A 433 10.46 -4.80 21.51
C ALA A 433 11.52 -4.51 20.42
N THR A 434 11.15 -3.90 19.28
CA THR A 434 12.10 -3.43 18.25
C THR A 434 13.09 -2.41 18.82
N GLN A 435 12.62 -1.45 19.61
CA GLN A 435 13.48 -0.44 20.26
C GLN A 435 14.44 -1.10 21.24
N GLN A 436 13.93 -2.02 22.07
CA GLN A 436 14.73 -2.74 23.07
C GLN A 436 15.81 -3.60 22.41
N LEU A 437 15.47 -4.29 21.33
CA LEU A 437 16.40 -5.13 20.58
C LEU A 437 17.52 -4.31 19.92
N LEU A 438 17.18 -3.16 19.33
CA LEU A 438 18.18 -2.23 18.78
C LEU A 438 19.10 -1.66 19.88
N ALA A 439 18.56 -1.31 21.05
CA ALA A 439 19.34 -0.83 22.20
C ALA A 439 20.28 -1.90 22.72
N ALA A 440 19.79 -3.14 22.95
CA ALA A 440 20.61 -4.28 23.40
C ALA A 440 21.71 -4.67 22.40
N SER A 441 21.55 -4.29 21.13
CA SER A 441 22.50 -4.57 20.05
C SER A 441 23.45 -3.40 19.78
N GLY A 442 23.34 -2.26 20.50
CA GLY A 442 24.15 -1.05 20.27
C GLY A 442 23.83 -0.33 18.96
N LEU A 443 22.64 -0.56 18.39
CA LEU A 443 22.21 -0.05 17.07
C LEU A 443 21.15 1.05 17.16
N LEU A 444 20.68 1.40 18.36
CA LEU A 444 19.69 2.45 18.54
C LEU A 444 20.36 3.82 18.54
N ALA A 445 20.16 4.59 17.47
CA ALA A 445 20.70 5.94 17.38
C ALA A 445 19.97 6.90 18.35
N ILE A 446 20.76 7.63 19.14
CA ILE A 446 20.23 8.66 20.07
C ILE A 446 19.54 9.76 19.27
N GLY A 447 18.35 10.18 19.71
CA GLY A 447 17.56 11.22 19.04
C GLY A 447 16.79 10.73 17.80
N SER A 448 16.91 9.46 17.44
CA SER A 448 16.12 8.88 16.34
C SER A 448 14.63 8.78 16.70
N ARG A 449 13.78 8.63 15.67
CA ARG A 449 12.34 8.37 15.89
C ARG A 449 12.12 7.05 16.62
N LEU A 450 12.97 6.05 16.42
CA LEU A 450 12.94 4.79 17.15
C LEU A 450 13.24 4.98 18.64
N ALA A 451 14.21 5.85 18.99
CA ALA A 451 14.52 6.17 20.37
C ALA A 451 13.40 6.92 21.09
N SER A 452 12.58 7.67 20.36
CA SER A 452 11.42 8.40 20.89
C SER A 452 10.12 7.58 20.92
N MET A 453 10.16 6.31 20.48
CA MET A 453 9.00 5.43 20.47
C MET A 453 8.57 5.07 21.90
N TYR A 454 7.27 5.05 22.14
CA TYR A 454 6.68 4.73 23.43
C TYR A 454 5.51 3.76 23.29
N GLY A 455 5.22 3.01 24.35
CA GLY A 455 4.06 2.14 24.44
C GLY A 455 2.82 2.93 24.82
N LEU A 456 1.74 2.70 24.10
CA LEU A 456 0.41 3.21 24.45
C LEU A 456 -0.54 2.05 24.66
N GLY A 457 -0.87 1.79 25.92
CA GLY A 457 -1.82 0.75 26.31
C GLY A 457 -3.24 1.10 25.90
N GLY A 458 -4.09 0.11 25.84
CA GLY A 458 -5.52 0.30 25.59
C GLY A 458 -6.31 -0.97 25.81
N GLU A 459 -7.56 -0.79 26.23
CA GLU A 459 -8.51 -1.86 26.50
C GLU A 459 -9.64 -1.85 25.46
N LEU A 460 -10.06 -3.05 25.10
CA LEU A 460 -11.28 -3.35 24.37
C LEU A 460 -12.23 -4.10 25.29
N THR A 461 -13.53 -3.88 25.14
CA THR A 461 -14.55 -4.57 25.89
C THR A 461 -15.37 -5.46 24.95
N TYR A 462 -15.63 -6.69 25.39
CA TYR A 462 -16.49 -7.63 24.68
C TYR A 462 -17.88 -7.59 25.29
N VAL A 463 -18.88 -7.36 24.45
CA VAL A 463 -20.26 -7.15 24.85
C VAL A 463 -21.16 -8.12 24.09
N ASP A 464 -22.00 -8.85 24.80
CA ASP A 464 -23.01 -9.69 24.17
C ASP A 464 -23.88 -8.82 23.25
N GLN A 465 -24.08 -9.24 22.00
CA GLN A 465 -24.86 -8.48 21.03
C GLN A 465 -26.30 -8.21 21.49
N THR A 466 -26.88 -9.08 22.32
CA THR A 466 -28.24 -8.89 22.85
C THR A 466 -28.36 -7.66 23.74
N LEU A 467 -27.29 -7.28 24.44
CA LEU A 467 -27.21 -6.04 25.22
C LEU A 467 -27.15 -4.78 24.34
N LEU A 468 -26.77 -4.93 23.09
CA LEU A 468 -26.67 -3.86 22.10
C LEU A 468 -27.79 -3.94 21.03
N ALA A 469 -28.99 -4.40 21.42
CA ALA A 469 -30.13 -4.56 20.50
C ALA A 469 -29.82 -5.38 19.24
N GLY A 470 -29.02 -6.44 19.37
CA GLY A 470 -28.54 -7.27 18.27
C GLY A 470 -27.19 -6.81 17.67
N GLY A 471 -26.73 -5.62 18.03
CA GLY A 471 -25.50 -5.01 17.51
C GLY A 471 -25.64 -4.40 16.12
N PRO A 472 -24.70 -3.55 15.70
CA PRO A 472 -24.75 -2.90 14.40
C PRO A 472 -24.36 -3.86 13.27
N ARG A 473 -24.92 -3.64 12.07
CA ARG A 473 -24.57 -4.38 10.84
C ARG A 473 -23.23 -3.95 10.25
N CYS A 474 -22.80 -2.72 10.49
CA CYS A 474 -21.53 -2.15 10.05
C CYS A 474 -20.72 -1.65 11.25
N THR A 475 -19.42 -1.37 11.04
CA THR A 475 -18.64 -0.67 12.06
C THR A 475 -19.22 0.71 12.30
N VAL A 476 -19.50 1.08 13.54
CA VAL A 476 -19.93 2.44 13.92
C VAL A 476 -18.85 3.06 14.80
N SER A 477 -18.40 4.25 14.44
CA SER A 477 -17.36 5.00 15.15
C SER A 477 -17.74 6.47 15.33
N GLY A 478 -17.12 7.15 16.29
CA GLY A 478 -17.38 8.56 16.64
C GLY A 478 -16.65 8.92 17.92
N ASP A 479 -17.39 9.10 19.04
CA ASP A 479 -16.81 9.32 20.37
C ASP A 479 -16.34 8.01 21.05
N GLY A 480 -16.44 6.91 20.40
CA GLY A 480 -15.97 5.56 20.63
C GLY A 480 -16.12 4.75 19.35
N TYR A 481 -16.14 3.43 19.43
CA TYR A 481 -16.50 2.57 18.30
C TYR A 481 -17.10 1.24 18.74
N VAL A 482 -17.88 0.64 17.86
CA VAL A 482 -18.44 -0.69 18.02
C VAL A 482 -18.35 -1.44 16.67
N LEU A 483 -17.99 -2.71 16.74
CA LEU A 483 -17.89 -3.60 15.58
C LEU A 483 -19.07 -4.56 15.55
N PRO A 484 -19.52 -4.98 14.35
CA PRO A 484 -20.45 -6.08 14.20
C PRO A 484 -20.01 -7.32 14.98
N ALA A 485 -20.96 -8.07 15.50
CA ALA A 485 -20.67 -9.22 16.36
C ALA A 485 -19.83 -10.30 15.66
N VAL A 486 -18.97 -10.95 16.44
CA VAL A 486 -18.26 -12.19 16.13
C VAL A 486 -18.64 -13.20 17.20
N GLN A 487 -19.22 -14.33 16.82
CA GLN A 487 -19.67 -15.36 17.76
C GLN A 487 -20.56 -14.79 18.89
N GLY A 488 -21.47 -13.89 18.53
CA GLY A 488 -22.40 -13.25 19.48
C GLY A 488 -21.80 -12.10 20.31
N GLN A 489 -20.51 -11.78 20.17
CA GLN A 489 -19.83 -10.73 20.91
C GLN A 489 -19.47 -9.54 20.02
N CYS A 490 -19.95 -8.35 20.36
CA CYS A 490 -19.49 -7.09 19.80
C CYS A 490 -18.20 -6.64 20.48
N VAL A 491 -17.28 -6.05 19.72
CA VAL A 491 -16.08 -5.41 20.26
C VAL A 491 -16.34 -3.92 20.36
N VAL A 492 -16.23 -3.35 21.57
CA VAL A 492 -16.37 -1.91 21.80
C VAL A 492 -15.07 -1.33 22.32
N GLY A 493 -14.78 -0.10 21.91
CA GLY A 493 -13.52 0.55 22.29
C GLY A 493 -13.48 2.03 21.89
N GLY A 494 -12.37 2.71 22.08
CA GLY A 494 -11.15 2.23 22.74
C GLY A 494 -10.70 3.24 23.77
N SER A 495 -10.23 2.67 24.83
CA SER A 495 -9.56 3.46 25.87
C SER A 495 -8.07 3.59 25.57
N TYR A 496 -7.45 4.53 26.29
CA TYR A 496 -6.00 4.70 26.33
C TYR A 496 -5.57 4.57 27.77
N LEU A 497 -4.62 3.69 28.05
CA LEU A 497 -4.11 3.42 29.38
C LEU A 497 -2.59 3.62 29.41
N ASN A 498 -2.05 3.95 30.57
CA ASN A 498 -0.61 3.92 30.80
C ASN A 498 -0.09 2.47 30.81
N GLU A 499 1.21 2.26 30.59
CA GLU A 499 1.82 0.94 30.39
C GLU A 499 1.55 -0.08 31.51
N ALA A 500 1.38 0.36 32.73
CA ALA A 500 1.16 -0.48 33.90
C ALA A 500 -0.21 -0.20 34.55
N ALA A 501 -1.30 -0.42 33.78
CA ALA A 501 -2.63 -0.22 34.33
C ALA A 501 -2.96 -1.28 35.39
N SER A 502 -3.44 -0.85 36.55
CA SER A 502 -3.93 -1.75 37.60
C SER A 502 -5.20 -2.49 37.14
N PRO A 503 -5.54 -3.64 37.75
CA PRO A 503 -6.80 -4.34 37.46
C PRO A 503 -8.02 -3.44 37.55
N GLU A 504 -8.05 -2.50 38.51
CA GLU A 504 -9.11 -1.53 38.69
C GLU A 504 -9.18 -0.53 37.52
N ALA A 505 -8.05 -0.04 37.06
CA ALA A 505 -7.97 0.84 35.89
C ALA A 505 -8.44 0.13 34.61
N VAL A 506 -8.11 -1.14 34.45
CA VAL A 506 -8.59 -1.99 33.33
C VAL A 506 -10.13 -2.16 33.43
N ALA A 507 -10.67 -2.46 34.62
CA ALA A 507 -12.10 -2.62 34.82
C ALA A 507 -12.86 -1.31 34.53
N LEU A 508 -12.33 -0.17 35.00
CA LEU A 508 -12.89 1.15 34.72
C LEU A 508 -12.87 1.47 33.22
N ALA A 509 -11.74 1.21 32.53
CA ALA A 509 -11.63 1.44 31.11
C ALA A 509 -12.62 0.61 30.28
N ARG A 510 -12.89 -0.64 30.69
CA ARG A 510 -13.90 -1.49 30.06
C ARG A 510 -15.32 -0.96 30.29
N GLN A 511 -15.62 -0.47 31.47
CA GLN A 511 -16.90 0.18 31.77
C GLN A 511 -17.08 1.44 30.92
N GLU A 512 -16.08 2.34 30.87
CA GLU A 512 -16.14 3.55 30.07
C GLU A 512 -16.32 3.24 28.57
N ASN A 513 -15.69 2.19 28.04
CA ASN A 513 -15.89 1.76 26.66
C ASN A 513 -17.35 1.38 26.41
N LEU A 514 -17.98 0.66 27.35
CA LEU A 514 -19.39 0.26 27.26
C LEU A 514 -20.33 1.47 27.34
N GLU A 515 -20.08 2.41 28.24
CA GLU A 515 -20.87 3.64 28.37
C GLU A 515 -20.80 4.52 27.12
N ARG A 516 -19.59 4.72 26.57
CA ARG A 516 -19.39 5.45 25.29
C ARG A 516 -20.09 4.74 24.13
N CYS A 517 -20.06 3.40 24.10
CA CYS A 517 -20.78 2.64 23.09
C CYS A 517 -22.30 2.84 23.20
N ALA A 518 -22.85 2.81 24.40
CA ALA A 518 -24.27 3.06 24.63
C ALA A 518 -24.70 4.46 24.16
N GLN A 519 -23.89 5.48 24.46
CA GLN A 519 -24.11 6.85 23.98
C GLN A 519 -23.99 6.96 22.45
N LEU A 520 -22.99 6.28 21.86
CA LEU A 520 -22.78 6.26 20.41
C LEU A 520 -23.97 5.65 19.66
N LEU A 521 -24.52 4.56 20.19
CA LEU A 521 -25.65 3.82 19.62
C LEU A 521 -27.02 4.34 20.07
N ASN A 522 -27.06 5.34 20.95
CA ASN A 522 -28.28 5.87 21.55
C ASN A 522 -29.17 4.79 22.21
N ILE A 523 -28.55 3.90 23.00
CA ILE A 523 -29.22 2.82 23.71
C ILE A 523 -29.07 2.97 25.22
N SER A 524 -30.04 2.44 25.97
CA SER A 524 -29.98 2.35 27.44
C SER A 524 -29.51 0.96 27.84
N LEU A 525 -28.47 0.89 28.67
CA LEU A 525 -27.94 -0.37 29.19
C LEU A 525 -28.56 -0.68 30.58
N PRO A 526 -28.87 -1.95 30.86
CA PRO A 526 -29.27 -2.36 32.20
C PRO A 526 -28.10 -2.17 33.18
N ARG A 527 -28.39 -1.75 34.40
CA ARG A 527 -27.37 -1.52 35.46
C ARG A 527 -26.49 -2.75 35.71
N SER A 528 -27.07 -3.95 35.62
CA SER A 528 -26.33 -5.22 35.75
C SER A 528 -25.28 -5.45 34.68
N ALA A 529 -25.47 -4.91 33.47
CA ALA A 529 -24.50 -5.03 32.37
C ALA A 529 -23.24 -4.17 32.59
N CYS A 530 -23.34 -3.13 33.44
CA CYS A 530 -22.23 -2.24 33.77
C CYS A 530 -21.43 -2.72 35.00
N ALA A 531 -21.76 -3.88 35.58
CA ALA A 531 -21.03 -4.41 36.73
C ALA A 531 -19.58 -4.76 36.31
N GLN A 532 -18.62 -4.07 36.90
CA GLN A 532 -17.18 -4.11 36.51
C GLN A 532 -16.58 -5.53 36.50
N SER A 533 -17.01 -6.40 37.40
CA SER A 533 -16.47 -7.75 37.59
C SER A 533 -16.83 -8.74 36.46
N THR A 534 -17.77 -8.41 35.57
CA THR A 534 -18.28 -9.34 34.54
C THR A 534 -17.82 -8.99 33.12
N LEU A 535 -17.26 -7.81 32.92
CA LEU A 535 -16.87 -7.36 31.57
C LEU A 535 -15.59 -8.05 31.09
N LYS A 536 -15.72 -8.88 30.05
CA LYS A 536 -14.60 -9.48 29.34
C LYS A 536 -14.00 -8.45 28.37
N GLY A 537 -12.75 -8.64 27.99
CA GLY A 537 -12.08 -7.73 27.07
C GLY A 537 -10.69 -8.20 26.71
N TRP A 538 -9.96 -7.34 26.05
CA TRP A 538 -8.57 -7.56 25.67
C TRP A 538 -7.77 -6.28 25.84
N GLY A 539 -6.63 -6.39 26.51
CA GLY A 539 -5.66 -5.32 26.65
C GLY A 539 -4.43 -5.53 25.77
N GLY A 540 -3.88 -4.48 25.25
CA GLY A 540 -2.67 -4.53 24.45
C GLY A 540 -1.94 -3.22 24.37
N GLN A 541 -0.64 -3.30 24.06
CA GLN A 541 0.25 -2.16 23.93
C GLN A 541 0.51 -1.86 22.46
N ARG A 542 0.38 -0.60 22.08
CA ARG A 542 0.67 -0.09 20.74
C ARG A 542 2.02 0.60 20.75
N ALA A 543 2.90 0.26 19.80
CA ALA A 543 4.12 1.01 19.54
C ALA A 543 3.77 2.32 18.82
N VAL A 544 4.09 3.44 19.42
CA VAL A 544 3.74 4.78 18.90
C VAL A 544 4.99 5.66 18.86
N VAL A 545 5.16 6.40 17.78
CA VAL A 545 6.11 7.52 17.69
C VAL A 545 5.37 8.85 17.79
N PRO A 546 6.01 9.93 18.28
CA PRO A 546 5.30 11.19 18.57
C PRO A 546 4.52 11.76 17.38
N ASP A 547 5.03 11.63 16.16
CA ASP A 547 4.37 12.12 14.94
C ASP A 547 3.29 11.16 14.40
N ARG A 548 3.11 9.98 15.01
CA ARG A 548 2.14 8.93 14.68
C ARG A 548 2.28 8.29 13.30
N PHE A 549 3.34 8.57 12.56
CA PHE A 549 3.67 7.82 11.36
C PHE A 549 4.47 6.56 11.71
N PRO A 550 4.34 5.46 10.96
CA PRO A 550 5.16 4.27 11.20
C PRO A 550 6.64 4.57 10.94
N VAL A 551 7.52 3.72 11.47
CA VAL A 551 8.95 3.72 11.12
C VAL A 551 9.22 2.49 10.28
N VAL A 552 9.58 2.71 9.00
CA VAL A 552 9.71 1.66 7.99
C VAL A 552 10.89 1.97 7.08
N GLY A 553 11.85 1.06 7.01
CA GLY A 553 13.01 1.24 6.11
C GLY A 553 14.29 0.64 6.65
N PRO A 554 15.41 0.83 5.94
CA PRO A 554 16.72 0.36 6.39
C PRO A 554 17.18 1.12 7.63
N VAL A 555 17.86 0.43 8.53
CA VAL A 555 18.53 1.08 9.69
C VAL A 555 19.80 1.76 9.22
N ALA A 556 19.93 3.06 9.50
CA ALA A 556 21.07 3.85 9.06
C ALA A 556 22.41 3.23 9.50
N GLY A 557 23.37 3.13 8.60
CA GLY A 557 24.69 2.53 8.86
C GLY A 557 24.69 1.01 9.02
N SER A 558 23.54 0.33 8.88
CA SER A 558 23.39 -1.11 9.14
C SER A 558 22.85 -1.84 7.90
N ALA A 559 23.68 -1.97 6.87
CA ALA A 559 23.28 -2.61 5.61
C ALA A 559 22.67 -4.01 5.84
N GLY A 560 21.50 -4.26 5.27
CA GLY A 560 20.76 -5.52 5.44
C GLY A 560 19.88 -5.59 6.69
N LEU A 561 19.85 -4.55 7.52
CA LEU A 561 18.95 -4.45 8.66
C LEU A 561 17.84 -3.43 8.37
N TRP A 562 16.59 -3.86 8.61
CA TRP A 562 15.38 -3.09 8.34
C TRP A 562 14.49 -3.03 9.58
N VAL A 563 13.63 -2.03 9.62
CA VAL A 563 12.58 -1.91 10.63
C VAL A 563 11.20 -1.75 10.01
N ALA A 564 10.18 -2.29 10.68
CA ALA A 564 8.76 -2.11 10.38
C ALA A 564 7.98 -2.04 11.70
N THR A 565 7.88 -0.87 12.30
CA THR A 565 7.28 -0.69 13.64
C THR A 565 6.59 0.66 13.78
N GLY A 566 6.03 0.94 14.96
CA GLY A 566 5.38 2.23 15.24
C GLY A 566 4.02 2.42 14.57
N PHE A 567 3.28 1.35 14.30
CA PHE A 567 2.00 1.40 13.58
C PHE A 567 0.84 1.96 14.39
N ALA A 568 1.05 2.27 15.66
CA ALA A 568 0.02 2.77 16.57
C ALA A 568 -1.29 1.94 16.47
N SER A 569 -2.43 2.57 16.19
CA SER A 569 -3.73 1.91 16.01
C SER A 569 -4.04 1.57 14.53
N ARG A 570 -3.05 1.61 13.63
CA ARG A 570 -3.23 1.47 12.18
C ARG A 570 -2.57 0.21 11.58
N GLY A 571 -2.28 -0.77 12.42
CA GLY A 571 -1.61 -2.00 11.98
C GLY A 571 -2.30 -2.69 10.80
N LEU A 572 -3.63 -2.84 10.84
CA LEU A 572 -4.38 -3.44 9.74
C LEU A 572 -4.30 -2.62 8.45
N SER A 573 -4.42 -1.30 8.53
CA SER A 573 -4.38 -0.44 7.34
C SER A 573 -3.00 -0.38 6.69
N TRP A 574 -1.91 -0.49 7.46
CA TRP A 574 -0.56 -0.24 6.92
C TRP A 574 0.25 -1.49 6.63
N ALA A 575 -0.04 -2.61 7.31
CA ALA A 575 0.82 -3.78 7.30
C ALA A 575 1.05 -4.36 5.89
N SER A 576 -0.01 -4.50 5.08
CA SER A 576 0.10 -5.01 3.71
C SER A 576 0.94 -4.10 2.81
N LEU A 577 0.70 -2.79 2.89
CA LEU A 577 1.46 -1.80 2.11
C LEU A 577 2.94 -1.75 2.52
N VAL A 578 3.22 -1.82 3.82
CA VAL A 578 4.59 -1.83 4.36
C VAL A 578 5.33 -3.10 3.96
N GLY A 579 4.65 -4.25 3.97
CA GLY A 579 5.22 -5.49 3.46
C GLY A 579 5.64 -5.37 2.00
N ASP A 580 4.77 -4.84 1.16
CA ASP A 580 5.08 -4.63 -0.26
C ASP A 580 6.16 -3.56 -0.48
N LEU A 581 6.19 -2.51 0.33
CA LEU A 581 7.21 -1.46 0.26
C LEU A 581 8.62 -2.03 0.52
N ILE A 582 8.78 -2.81 1.61
CA ILE A 582 10.06 -3.45 1.94
C ILE A 582 10.45 -4.47 0.86
N ALA A 583 9.50 -5.30 0.41
CA ALA A 583 9.77 -6.29 -0.62
C ALA A 583 10.14 -5.63 -1.96
N ALA A 584 9.45 -4.58 -2.38
CA ALA A 584 9.77 -3.83 -3.59
C ALA A 584 11.15 -3.15 -3.51
N ALA A 585 11.49 -2.58 -2.34
CA ALA A 585 12.80 -1.98 -2.12
C ALA A 585 13.94 -3.02 -2.20
N LEU A 586 13.78 -4.20 -1.59
CA LEU A 586 14.74 -5.30 -1.65
C LEU A 586 14.91 -5.90 -3.05
N MET A 587 13.87 -5.80 -3.89
CA MET A 587 13.85 -6.32 -5.26
C MET A 587 14.15 -5.26 -6.32
N ASN A 588 14.39 -4.00 -5.94
CA ASN A 588 14.53 -2.85 -6.84
C ASN A 588 13.33 -2.68 -7.80
N GLU A 589 12.13 -3.03 -7.33
CA GLU A 589 10.87 -2.81 -8.05
C GLU A 589 10.39 -1.35 -7.89
N PRO A 590 9.51 -0.83 -8.75
CA PRO A 590 8.80 0.42 -8.49
C PRO A 590 8.14 0.39 -7.11
N LEU A 591 8.32 1.43 -6.30
CA LEU A 591 7.76 1.46 -4.96
C LEU A 591 6.24 1.74 -4.99
N PRO A 592 5.44 1.07 -4.14
CA PRO A 592 3.97 1.16 -4.17
C PRO A 592 3.40 2.35 -3.41
N LEU A 593 4.19 3.38 -3.14
CA LEU A 593 3.82 4.53 -2.32
C LEU A 593 4.55 5.78 -2.79
N GLU A 594 3.96 6.93 -2.55
CA GLU A 594 4.53 8.23 -2.92
C GLU A 594 5.80 8.54 -2.12
N ASN A 595 6.81 9.10 -2.79
CA ASN A 595 8.15 9.37 -2.24
C ASN A 595 8.14 10.31 -1.03
N ASP A 596 7.27 11.33 -1.03
CA ASP A 596 7.14 12.25 0.11
C ASP A 596 6.63 11.56 1.39
N ILE A 597 5.80 10.53 1.24
CA ILE A 597 5.36 9.69 2.35
C ILE A 597 6.47 8.71 2.75
N ILE A 598 7.13 8.08 1.77
CA ILE A 598 8.27 7.18 2.03
C ILE A 598 9.36 7.93 2.82
N ALA A 599 9.73 9.14 2.39
CA ALA A 599 10.70 9.98 3.08
C ALA A 599 10.29 10.31 4.53
N LYS A 600 8.97 10.43 4.80
CA LYS A 600 8.45 10.67 6.15
C LYS A 600 8.57 9.44 7.04
N ILE A 601 8.26 8.24 6.52
CA ILE A 601 8.24 7.00 7.31
C ILE A 601 9.61 6.32 7.42
N SER A 602 10.55 6.59 6.50
CA SER A 602 11.88 5.97 6.48
C SER A 602 12.94 6.70 7.30
N LYS A 603 12.66 7.89 7.81
CA LYS A 603 13.57 8.58 8.75
C LYS A 603 13.62 7.79 10.06
N ASN A 604 14.76 7.17 10.33
CA ASN A 604 15.02 6.36 11.53
C ASN A 604 15.83 7.16 12.56
#